data_5ccc0338fbef3c8d5f0200229d572b34
#
_entry.id   5ccc0338fbef3c8d5f0200229d572b34
#
_cell.length_a   1.000
_cell.length_b   1.000
_cell.length_c   1.000
_cell.angle_alpha   90.00
_cell.angle_beta   90.00
_cell.angle_gamma   90.00
#
_symmetry.space_group_name_H-M   'P 1'
#
loop_
_entity.id
_entity.type
_entity.pdbx_description
1 polymer ?
#
loop_
_entity_poly.entity_id
_entity_poly.type
_entity_poly.pdbx_seq_one_letter_code
_entity_poly.pdbx_strand_id
1 'polypeptide(L)'
;MSNHPQPSDRARELVRGAYDMHVHTGPDVIRRINNDIETAQRFREQGLGGFVIKSHYAPTSGRAALTRYLVPEVRTMGAICLNQAVGGMNPLAVEMAAREGASLVWFPTVDAENEPVGRRPPVPGANIPFWAHMQHQLRDEGVFSEAVPVVDEAGQVLPETRAVLRSIAKHDLILATAHLNRDEIFAVVDAALEEGVKRITITHPEFPSQNLSAPDQAALAERGAFLEHTIASIYFQKYSWELVFDNIRYTGIEQCYFASDLGQPSMPPIEDGLALGADQALAAGFSETEVRCLFADNSRRLAEQSPA
;
A
#
# COMPACT_ATOMS: atom_id res chain seq x y z
N MET A 1 -5.47 -16.61 -22.27
CA MET A 1 -4.53 -15.47 -22.31
C MET A 1 -5.31 -14.27 -21.81
N SER A 2 -4.81 -13.58 -20.81
CA SER A 2 -5.47 -12.38 -20.27
C SER A 2 -5.50 -11.30 -21.34
N ASN A 3 -6.65 -10.66 -21.50
CA ASN A 3 -6.87 -9.60 -22.50
C ASN A 3 -6.34 -8.23 -22.00
N HIS A 4 -5.32 -8.24 -21.14
CA HIS A 4 -4.70 -7.03 -20.63
C HIS A 4 -3.63 -6.50 -21.59
N PRO A 5 -3.44 -5.17 -21.68
CA PRO A 5 -2.39 -4.60 -22.49
C PRO A 5 -1.02 -5.10 -22.01
N GLN A 6 -0.08 -5.23 -22.92
CA GLN A 6 1.30 -5.56 -22.60
C GLN A 6 2.10 -4.27 -22.48
N PRO A 7 2.95 -4.12 -21.46
CA PRO A 7 3.84 -2.97 -21.35
C PRO A 7 4.87 -2.95 -22.48
N SER A 8 5.29 -1.74 -22.89
CA SER A 8 6.38 -1.57 -23.85
C SER A 8 7.73 -2.00 -23.26
N ASP A 9 8.68 -2.40 -24.13
CA ASP A 9 10.06 -2.70 -23.69
C ASP A 9 10.72 -1.47 -23.02
N ARG A 10 10.39 -0.26 -23.49
CA ARG A 10 10.87 0.99 -22.92
C ARG A 10 10.39 1.16 -21.47
N ALA A 11 9.11 0.94 -21.21
CA ALA A 11 8.56 1.01 -19.85
C ALA A 11 9.18 -0.05 -18.93
N ARG A 12 9.35 -1.28 -19.42
CA ARG A 12 10.04 -2.36 -18.68
C ARG A 12 11.46 -1.96 -18.28
N GLU A 13 12.22 -1.32 -19.18
CA GLU A 13 13.58 -0.85 -18.86
C GLU A 13 13.55 0.27 -17.81
N LEU A 14 12.61 1.21 -17.89
CA LEU A 14 12.48 2.31 -16.93
C LEU A 14 12.13 1.84 -15.50
N VAL A 15 11.43 0.73 -15.35
CA VAL A 15 11.07 0.19 -14.03
C VAL A 15 12.06 -0.84 -13.49
N ARG A 16 13.17 -1.13 -14.18
CA ARG A 16 14.17 -2.09 -13.68
C ARG A 16 14.70 -1.70 -12.32
N GLY A 17 14.74 -2.68 -11.41
CA GLY A 17 15.15 -2.51 -10.03
C GLY A 17 14.13 -1.78 -9.15
N ALA A 18 12.92 -1.51 -9.65
CA ALA A 18 11.83 -0.92 -8.87
C ALA A 18 11.38 -1.84 -7.74
N TYR A 19 10.84 -1.24 -6.67
CA TYR A 19 10.13 -1.96 -5.61
C TYR A 19 8.63 -1.68 -5.74
N ASP A 20 7.82 -2.74 -5.82
CA ASP A 20 6.38 -2.61 -5.69
C ASP A 20 6.01 -2.68 -4.21
N MET A 21 5.69 -1.54 -3.63
CA MET A 21 5.47 -1.40 -2.18
C MET A 21 4.10 -1.89 -1.72
N HIS A 22 3.26 -2.42 -2.65
CA HIS A 22 1.89 -2.80 -2.35
C HIS A 22 1.42 -3.91 -3.30
N VAL A 23 1.57 -5.17 -2.86
CA VAL A 23 1.22 -6.35 -3.66
C VAL A 23 0.40 -7.34 -2.85
N HIS A 24 -0.64 -7.89 -3.45
CA HIS A 24 -1.47 -8.92 -2.87
C HIS A 24 -1.19 -10.30 -3.49
N THR A 25 -0.60 -11.19 -2.71
CA THR A 25 -0.22 -12.55 -3.16
C THR A 25 -0.80 -13.63 -2.24
N GLY A 26 -0.91 -14.85 -2.77
CA GLY A 26 -1.27 -16.02 -1.97
C GLY A 26 -0.06 -16.64 -1.22
N PRO A 27 -0.31 -17.40 -0.13
CA PRO A 27 -1.63 -17.72 0.43
C PRO A 27 -2.32 -16.51 1.10
N ASP A 28 -3.60 -16.34 0.85
CA ASP A 28 -4.43 -15.30 1.46
C ASP A 28 -5.87 -15.86 1.64
N VAL A 29 -6.65 -15.28 2.53
CA VAL A 29 -8.08 -15.62 2.70
C VAL A 29 -8.89 -15.23 1.47
N ILE A 30 -8.41 -14.29 0.68
CA ILE A 30 -8.96 -13.88 -0.61
C ILE A 30 -8.13 -14.50 -1.73
N ARG A 31 -8.78 -15.08 -2.73
CA ARG A 31 -8.08 -15.67 -3.89
C ARG A 31 -7.20 -14.63 -4.60
N ARG A 32 -5.93 -15.00 -4.82
CA ARG A 32 -4.93 -14.18 -5.52
C ARG A 32 -4.50 -14.83 -6.83
N ILE A 33 -3.96 -14.03 -7.74
CA ILE A 33 -3.53 -14.51 -9.07
C ILE A 33 -2.30 -15.40 -8.96
N ASN A 34 -1.33 -15.05 -8.11
CA ASN A 34 -0.08 -15.76 -7.87
C ASN A 34 0.17 -15.95 -6.39
N ASN A 35 1.02 -16.90 -6.03
CA ASN A 35 1.62 -16.97 -4.70
C ASN A 35 2.91 -16.12 -4.62
N ASP A 36 3.48 -16.01 -3.41
CA ASP A 36 4.68 -15.20 -3.13
C ASP A 36 5.88 -15.61 -4.00
N ILE A 37 6.10 -16.93 -4.12
CA ILE A 37 7.26 -17.48 -4.82
C ILE A 37 7.12 -17.26 -6.33
N GLU A 38 5.94 -17.52 -6.89
CA GLU A 38 5.64 -17.26 -8.31
C GLU A 38 5.83 -15.78 -8.63
N THR A 39 5.35 -14.89 -7.75
CA THR A 39 5.53 -13.43 -7.92
C THR A 39 7.01 -13.06 -7.88
N ALA A 40 7.78 -13.57 -6.92
CA ALA A 40 9.22 -13.30 -6.84
C ALA A 40 9.98 -13.81 -8.09
N GLN A 41 9.64 -15.00 -8.61
CA GLN A 41 10.23 -15.53 -9.84
C GLN A 41 9.96 -14.61 -11.03
N ARG A 42 8.71 -14.14 -11.19
CA ARG A 42 8.33 -13.22 -12.26
C ARG A 42 9.00 -11.85 -12.11
N PHE A 43 9.13 -11.34 -10.88
CA PHE A 43 9.87 -10.10 -10.60
C PHE A 43 11.34 -10.22 -11.01
N ARG A 44 11.98 -11.35 -10.70
CA ARG A 44 13.35 -11.64 -11.14
C ARG A 44 13.45 -11.63 -12.67
N GLU A 45 12.52 -12.32 -13.36
CA GLU A 45 12.48 -12.39 -14.83
C GLU A 45 12.31 -11.01 -15.48
N GLN A 46 11.54 -10.11 -14.86
CA GLN A 46 11.34 -8.73 -15.32
C GLN A 46 12.42 -7.75 -14.83
N GLY A 47 13.36 -8.20 -13.99
CA GLY A 47 14.41 -7.36 -13.43
C GLY A 47 13.94 -6.36 -12.39
N LEU A 48 12.80 -6.61 -11.72
CA LEU A 48 12.30 -5.81 -10.60
C LEU A 48 13.08 -6.14 -9.32
N GLY A 49 13.28 -5.14 -8.45
CA GLY A 49 14.11 -5.24 -7.26
C GLY A 49 13.44 -5.95 -6.08
N GLY A 50 12.14 -5.79 -5.93
CA GLY A 50 11.43 -6.39 -4.81
C GLY A 50 9.97 -5.96 -4.68
N PHE A 51 9.31 -6.48 -3.63
CA PHE A 51 7.92 -6.12 -3.35
C PHE A 51 7.58 -6.31 -1.87
N VAL A 52 6.53 -5.61 -1.41
CA VAL A 52 5.93 -5.79 -0.08
C VAL A 52 4.68 -6.64 -0.20
N ILE A 53 4.63 -7.75 0.55
CA ILE A 53 3.44 -8.60 0.61
C ILE A 53 2.43 -7.97 1.57
N LYS A 54 1.25 -7.59 1.06
CA LYS A 54 0.13 -7.12 1.85
C LYS A 54 -0.93 -8.22 2.03
N SER A 55 -1.35 -8.42 3.28
CA SER A 55 -2.58 -9.13 3.62
C SER A 55 -3.37 -8.30 4.62
N HIS A 56 -4.69 -8.22 4.45
CA HIS A 56 -5.56 -7.50 5.37
C HIS A 56 -5.76 -8.24 6.70
N TYR A 57 -5.43 -9.54 6.77
CA TYR A 57 -5.88 -10.43 7.85
C TYR A 57 -4.76 -11.10 8.63
N ALA A 58 -3.56 -11.19 8.05
CA ALA A 58 -2.45 -11.89 8.69
C ALA A 58 -1.12 -11.16 8.45
N PRO A 59 -0.16 -11.22 9.40
CA PRO A 59 1.23 -10.80 9.18
C PRO A 59 1.86 -11.63 8.04
N THR A 60 2.73 -11.01 7.27
CA THR A 60 3.37 -11.63 6.10
C THR A 60 4.88 -11.79 6.23
N SER A 61 5.45 -11.50 7.41
CA SER A 61 6.89 -11.52 7.66
C SER A 61 7.51 -12.90 7.43
N GLY A 62 6.90 -13.96 7.96
CA GLY A 62 7.35 -15.33 7.76
C GLY A 62 7.29 -15.77 6.31
N ARG A 63 6.22 -15.40 5.57
CA ARG A 63 6.07 -15.64 4.13
C ARG A 63 7.19 -14.95 3.34
N ALA A 64 7.45 -13.69 3.64
CA ALA A 64 8.52 -12.92 3.00
C ALA A 64 9.91 -13.51 3.27
N ALA A 65 10.17 -13.99 4.49
CA ALA A 65 11.42 -14.65 4.83
C ALA A 65 11.65 -15.94 4.02
N LEU A 66 10.62 -16.78 3.90
CA LEU A 66 10.68 -18.01 3.09
C LEU A 66 10.85 -17.70 1.60
N THR A 67 10.19 -16.67 1.09
CA THR A 67 10.31 -16.27 -0.31
C THR A 67 11.71 -15.77 -0.63
N ARG A 68 12.32 -14.94 0.24
CA ARG A 68 13.73 -14.52 0.11
C ARG A 68 14.71 -15.69 0.16
N TYR A 69 14.42 -16.71 0.97
CA TYR A 69 15.26 -17.91 1.00
C TYR A 69 15.23 -18.67 -0.33
N LEU A 70 14.08 -18.72 -1.00
CA LEU A 70 13.90 -19.45 -2.27
C LEU A 70 14.28 -18.63 -3.51
N VAL A 71 14.10 -17.31 -3.47
CA VAL A 71 14.38 -16.37 -4.58
C VAL A 71 15.15 -15.17 -4.01
N PRO A 72 16.45 -15.36 -3.66
CA PRO A 72 17.24 -14.35 -2.96
C PRO A 72 17.56 -13.09 -3.78
N GLU A 73 17.41 -13.15 -5.11
CA GLU A 73 17.63 -12.02 -6.02
C GLU A 73 16.54 -10.95 -5.93
N VAL A 74 15.38 -11.28 -5.35
CA VAL A 74 14.24 -10.36 -5.19
C VAL A 74 14.01 -10.08 -3.71
N ARG A 75 14.08 -8.81 -3.32
CA ARG A 75 13.83 -8.40 -1.95
C ARG A 75 12.33 -8.44 -1.63
N THR A 76 11.84 -9.59 -1.16
CA THR A 76 10.47 -9.71 -0.66
C THR A 76 10.40 -9.19 0.77
N MET A 77 9.51 -8.25 1.04
CA MET A 77 9.33 -7.60 2.33
C MET A 77 8.00 -8.01 2.96
N GLY A 78 8.03 -8.31 4.25
CA GLY A 78 6.84 -8.64 5.04
C GLY A 78 6.24 -7.39 5.68
N ALA A 79 4.98 -7.51 6.04
CA ALA A 79 4.21 -6.43 6.65
C ALA A 79 3.14 -6.94 7.61
N ILE A 80 2.50 -6.02 8.31
CA ILE A 80 1.29 -6.26 9.11
C ILE A 80 0.28 -5.15 8.83
N CYS A 81 -1.02 -5.52 8.73
CA CYS A 81 -2.14 -4.58 8.67
C CYS A 81 -2.88 -4.60 10.01
N LEU A 82 -3.08 -3.43 10.63
CA LEU A 82 -3.62 -3.31 11.98
C LEU A 82 -5.16 -3.35 12.00
N ASN A 83 -5.71 -4.40 11.38
CA ASN A 83 -7.13 -4.73 11.47
C ASN A 83 -7.43 -5.59 12.69
N GLN A 84 -8.71 -5.83 12.99
CA GLN A 84 -9.15 -6.64 14.13
C GLN A 84 -8.59 -8.06 14.12
N ALA A 85 -8.35 -8.63 12.95
CA ALA A 85 -7.76 -9.97 12.80
C ALA A 85 -6.39 -10.11 13.50
N VAL A 86 -5.67 -9.01 13.72
CA VAL A 86 -4.40 -8.97 14.48
C VAL A 86 -4.52 -8.22 15.81
N GLY A 87 -5.75 -7.86 16.21
CA GLY A 87 -6.04 -7.14 17.47
C GLY A 87 -6.02 -5.63 17.35
N GLY A 88 -6.27 -5.06 16.15
CA GLY A 88 -6.38 -3.62 15.91
C GLY A 88 -5.05 -2.88 16.17
N MET A 89 -5.12 -1.71 16.84
CA MET A 89 -3.95 -0.89 17.21
C MET A 89 -3.16 -1.54 18.36
N ASN A 90 -2.57 -2.70 18.08
CA ASN A 90 -1.88 -3.56 19.04
C ASN A 90 -0.34 -3.41 18.91
N PRO A 91 0.34 -2.71 19.84
CA PRO A 91 1.80 -2.54 19.78
C PRO A 91 2.57 -3.86 19.95
N LEU A 92 2.00 -4.86 20.64
CA LEU A 92 2.65 -6.18 20.75
C LEU A 92 2.66 -6.91 19.40
N ALA A 93 1.59 -6.81 18.61
CA ALA A 93 1.54 -7.40 17.28
C ALA A 93 2.61 -6.76 16.36
N VAL A 94 2.78 -5.43 16.45
CA VAL A 94 3.84 -4.72 15.70
C VAL A 94 5.23 -5.14 16.16
N GLU A 95 5.46 -5.26 17.47
CA GLU A 95 6.73 -5.73 18.04
C GLU A 95 7.09 -7.14 17.55
N MET A 96 6.11 -8.06 17.52
CA MET A 96 6.34 -9.43 17.04
C MET A 96 6.59 -9.46 15.52
N ALA A 97 5.80 -8.73 14.73
CA ALA A 97 6.02 -8.62 13.30
C ALA A 97 7.41 -8.04 12.96
N ALA A 98 7.85 -7.01 13.68
CA ALA A 98 9.18 -6.41 13.53
C ALA A 98 10.30 -7.42 13.82
N ARG A 99 10.20 -8.16 14.91
CA ARG A 99 11.18 -9.21 15.28
C ARG A 99 11.21 -10.37 14.30
N GLU A 100 10.12 -10.66 13.64
CA GLU A 100 10.03 -11.64 12.56
C GLU A 100 10.55 -11.08 11.22
N GLY A 101 10.87 -9.79 11.14
CA GLY A 101 11.47 -9.14 9.97
C GLY A 101 10.47 -8.42 9.06
N ALA A 102 9.36 -7.94 9.61
CA ALA A 102 8.49 -7.00 8.90
C ALA A 102 9.24 -5.72 8.55
N SER A 103 8.91 -5.13 7.42
CA SER A 103 9.45 -3.86 6.93
C SER A 103 8.43 -2.72 6.98
N LEU A 104 7.13 -3.06 7.00
CA LEU A 104 6.06 -2.08 6.85
C LEU A 104 4.87 -2.43 7.74
N VAL A 105 4.22 -1.39 8.28
CA VAL A 105 2.99 -1.46 9.05
C VAL A 105 1.92 -0.63 8.35
N TRP A 106 0.87 -1.28 7.83
CA TRP A 106 -0.34 -0.59 7.44
C TRP A 106 -1.22 -0.35 8.67
N PHE A 107 -1.68 0.86 8.80
CA PHE A 107 -2.76 1.21 9.71
C PHE A 107 -4.06 0.51 9.28
N PRO A 108 -5.19 0.67 9.99
CA PRO A 108 -6.41 -0.05 9.66
C PRO A 108 -6.83 0.13 8.20
N THR A 109 -7.17 -1.00 7.56
CA THR A 109 -7.66 -1.05 6.18
C THR A 109 -9.15 -1.41 6.16
N VAL A 110 -9.49 -2.68 6.01
CA VAL A 110 -10.88 -3.15 5.94
C VAL A 110 -11.70 -2.85 7.20
N ASP A 111 -11.03 -2.69 8.35
CA ASP A 111 -11.65 -2.34 9.63
C ASP A 111 -11.47 -0.86 10.01
N ALA A 112 -10.91 0.00 9.13
CA ALA A 112 -10.85 1.43 9.39
C ALA A 112 -12.26 2.02 9.60
N GLU A 113 -12.41 3.01 10.50
CA GLU A 113 -13.69 3.72 10.66
C GLU A 113 -14.18 4.34 9.36
N ASN A 114 -13.23 4.82 8.55
CA ASN A 114 -13.47 5.41 7.25
C ASN A 114 -13.92 4.40 6.16
N GLU A 115 -13.92 3.08 6.46
CA GLU A 115 -14.37 2.03 5.54
C GLU A 115 -15.67 1.34 6.01
N PRO A 116 -16.79 2.06 5.98
CA PRO A 116 -18.07 1.49 6.44
C PRO A 116 -18.64 0.44 5.49
N VAL A 117 -18.15 0.34 4.24
CA VAL A 117 -18.75 -0.52 3.21
C VAL A 117 -18.78 -1.99 3.61
N GLY A 118 -17.75 -2.48 4.26
CA GLY A 118 -17.68 -3.83 4.80
C GLY A 118 -18.63 -4.07 5.97
N ARG A 119 -19.01 -3.03 6.71
CA ARG A 119 -19.88 -3.09 7.90
C ARG A 119 -21.34 -2.75 7.63
N ARG A 120 -21.67 -2.19 6.46
CA ARG A 120 -23.04 -1.90 6.05
C ARG A 120 -23.59 -3.01 5.15
N PRO A 121 -24.90 -3.21 5.09
CA PRO A 121 -25.49 -4.13 4.11
C PRO A 121 -25.06 -3.74 2.69
N PRO A 122 -24.83 -4.73 1.80
CA PRO A 122 -24.44 -4.44 0.42
C PRO A 122 -25.56 -3.69 -0.31
N VAL A 123 -25.17 -2.66 -1.07
CA VAL A 123 -26.09 -1.93 -1.95
C VAL A 123 -26.11 -2.65 -3.30
N PRO A 124 -27.30 -3.08 -3.78
CA PRO A 124 -27.40 -3.75 -5.08
C PRO A 124 -26.82 -2.91 -6.22
N GLY A 125 -25.92 -3.51 -7.02
CA GLY A 125 -25.29 -2.85 -8.15
C GLY A 125 -24.12 -1.92 -7.79
N ALA A 126 -23.77 -1.77 -6.52
CA ALA A 126 -22.59 -0.98 -6.12
C ALA A 126 -21.29 -1.67 -6.53
N ASN A 127 -20.35 -0.91 -7.08
CA ASN A 127 -19.00 -1.38 -7.35
C ASN A 127 -18.18 -1.32 -6.05
N ILE A 128 -18.36 -2.35 -5.19
CA ILE A 128 -17.66 -2.46 -3.91
C ILE A 128 -16.25 -3.05 -4.09
N PRO A 129 -15.30 -2.72 -3.21
CA PRO A 129 -13.98 -3.33 -3.20
C PRO A 129 -14.06 -4.85 -3.01
N PHE A 130 -13.09 -5.57 -3.60
CA PHE A 130 -13.07 -7.03 -3.55
C PHE A 130 -13.06 -7.60 -2.13
N TRP A 131 -12.36 -6.96 -1.20
CA TRP A 131 -12.32 -7.34 0.21
C TRP A 131 -13.67 -7.15 0.94
N ALA A 132 -14.53 -6.25 0.47
CA ALA A 132 -15.84 -6.02 1.10
C ALA A 132 -16.77 -7.24 0.98
N HIS A 133 -16.63 -8.06 -0.05
CA HIS A 133 -17.36 -9.33 -0.17
C HIS A 133 -17.02 -10.27 0.99
N MET A 134 -15.74 -10.37 1.37
CA MET A 134 -15.32 -11.18 2.53
C MET A 134 -15.92 -10.63 3.84
N GLN A 135 -15.90 -9.32 4.03
CA GLN A 135 -16.51 -8.68 5.21
C GLN A 135 -18.03 -8.91 5.29
N HIS A 136 -18.72 -8.87 4.15
CA HIS A 136 -20.15 -9.20 4.10
C HIS A 136 -20.41 -10.66 4.46
N GLN A 137 -19.62 -11.60 3.90
CA GLN A 137 -19.75 -13.01 4.22
C GLN A 137 -19.52 -13.27 5.71
N LEU A 138 -18.46 -12.73 6.30
CA LEU A 138 -18.18 -12.87 7.75
C LEU A 138 -19.34 -12.35 8.60
N ARG A 139 -19.95 -11.23 8.20
CA ARG A 139 -21.12 -10.70 8.89
C ARG A 139 -22.32 -11.64 8.80
N ASP A 140 -22.61 -12.18 7.62
CA ASP A 140 -23.71 -13.11 7.41
C ASP A 140 -23.54 -14.40 8.23
N GLU A 141 -22.27 -14.81 8.48
CA GLU A 141 -21.89 -15.91 9.34
C GLU A 141 -21.87 -15.56 10.84
N GLY A 142 -22.17 -14.30 11.19
CA GLY A 142 -22.14 -13.80 12.58
C GLY A 142 -20.73 -13.54 13.12
N VAL A 143 -19.73 -13.52 12.25
CA VAL A 143 -18.32 -13.19 12.56
C VAL A 143 -18.00 -11.82 11.97
N PHE A 144 -18.16 -10.79 12.73
CA PHE A 144 -17.85 -9.44 12.27
C PHE A 144 -16.95 -8.71 13.27
N SER A 145 -16.24 -7.70 12.77
CA SER A 145 -15.36 -6.85 13.57
C SER A 145 -15.92 -5.44 13.71
N GLU A 146 -15.65 -4.83 14.87
CA GLU A 146 -15.85 -3.40 15.07
C GLU A 146 -14.78 -2.61 14.32
N ALA A 147 -15.06 -1.31 14.09
CA ALA A 147 -14.05 -0.41 13.56
C ALA A 147 -12.84 -0.32 14.51
N VAL A 148 -11.68 -0.05 13.93
CA VAL A 148 -10.44 0.24 14.67
C VAL A 148 -10.18 1.75 14.62
N PRO A 149 -10.55 2.51 15.67
CA PRO A 149 -10.27 3.92 15.74
C PRO A 149 -8.78 4.18 15.92
N VAL A 150 -8.29 5.28 15.35
CA VAL A 150 -6.92 5.77 15.54
C VAL A 150 -6.87 7.11 16.28
N VAL A 151 -8.00 7.82 16.28
CA VAL A 151 -8.22 9.08 16.99
C VAL A 151 -9.48 8.98 17.84
N ASP A 152 -9.64 9.86 18.82
CA ASP A 152 -10.87 10.01 19.59
C ASP A 152 -11.88 10.93 18.86
N GLU A 153 -13.06 11.15 19.48
CA GLU A 153 -14.11 12.03 18.95
C GLU A 153 -13.67 13.49 18.77
N ALA A 154 -12.63 13.93 19.47
CA ALA A 154 -12.04 15.26 19.34
C ALA A 154 -10.90 15.31 18.28
N GLY A 155 -10.63 14.20 17.58
CA GLY A 155 -9.56 14.08 16.60
C GLY A 155 -8.15 13.93 17.20
N GLN A 156 -8.06 13.64 18.52
CA GLN A 156 -6.77 13.43 19.16
C GLN A 156 -6.31 11.99 18.98
N VAL A 157 -5.03 11.80 18.62
CA VAL A 157 -4.44 10.46 18.41
C VAL A 157 -4.48 9.66 19.71
N LEU A 158 -5.08 8.47 19.66
CA LEU A 158 -5.28 7.60 20.82
C LEU A 158 -3.94 7.12 21.43
N PRO A 159 -3.90 6.85 22.74
CA PRO A 159 -2.70 6.32 23.41
C PRO A 159 -2.18 5.02 22.79
N GLU A 160 -3.06 4.12 22.34
CA GLU A 160 -2.73 2.87 21.67
C GLU A 160 -2.07 3.13 20.31
N THR A 161 -2.59 4.11 19.57
CA THR A 161 -2.02 4.56 18.28
C THR A 161 -0.61 5.11 18.50
N ARG A 162 -0.40 5.96 19.51
CA ARG A 162 0.95 6.45 19.85
C ARG A 162 1.88 5.31 20.27
N ALA A 163 1.39 4.31 21.01
CA ALA A 163 2.20 3.15 21.38
C ALA A 163 2.64 2.34 20.15
N VAL A 164 1.77 2.20 19.14
CA VAL A 164 2.09 1.59 17.85
C VAL A 164 3.14 2.43 17.11
N LEU A 165 2.98 3.76 17.04
CA LEU A 165 3.94 4.65 16.37
C LEU A 165 5.34 4.55 17.01
N ARG A 166 5.43 4.49 18.36
CA ARG A 166 6.72 4.24 19.06
C ARG A 166 7.36 2.91 18.66
N SER A 167 6.55 1.85 18.51
CA SER A 167 7.06 0.55 18.05
C SER A 167 7.56 0.61 16.61
N ILE A 168 6.86 1.34 15.72
CA ILE A 168 7.28 1.59 14.34
C ILE A 168 8.61 2.35 14.30
N ALA A 169 8.72 3.45 15.07
CA ALA A 169 9.95 4.24 15.17
C ALA A 169 11.13 3.43 15.73
N LYS A 170 10.90 2.67 16.81
CA LYS A 170 11.90 1.82 17.46
C LYS A 170 12.56 0.83 16.52
N HIS A 171 11.78 0.23 15.62
CA HIS A 171 12.24 -0.80 14.69
C HIS A 171 12.52 -0.27 13.29
N ASP A 172 12.47 1.06 13.10
CA ASP A 172 12.66 1.73 11.81
C ASP A 172 11.78 1.11 10.69
N LEU A 173 10.51 0.85 11.01
CA LEU A 173 9.55 0.35 10.04
C LEU A 173 8.96 1.49 9.22
N ILE A 174 8.41 1.15 8.05
CA ILE A 174 7.63 2.09 7.23
C ILE A 174 6.20 2.13 7.78
N LEU A 175 5.71 3.32 8.09
CA LEU A 175 4.30 3.56 8.37
C LEU A 175 3.54 3.80 7.07
N ALA A 176 2.48 3.04 6.81
CA ALA A 176 1.51 3.31 5.75
C ALA A 176 0.15 3.68 6.36
N THR A 177 -0.42 4.81 5.94
CA THR A 177 -1.67 5.37 6.51
C THR A 177 -2.91 4.56 6.18
N ALA A 178 -2.82 3.67 5.20
CA ALA A 178 -3.90 2.76 4.82
C ALA A 178 -5.22 3.48 4.48
N HIS A 179 -6.34 3.08 5.11
CA HIS A 179 -7.66 3.60 4.74
C HIS A 179 -8.18 4.67 5.71
N LEU A 180 -7.31 5.40 6.36
CA LEU A 180 -7.70 6.53 7.22
C LEU A 180 -8.31 7.67 6.39
N ASN A 181 -9.21 8.45 6.99
CA ASN A 181 -9.70 9.66 6.35
C ASN A 181 -8.66 10.79 6.40
N ARG A 182 -8.95 11.90 5.70
CA ARG A 182 -8.07 13.05 5.62
C ARG A 182 -7.57 13.55 6.98
N ASP A 183 -8.48 13.77 7.91
CA ASP A 183 -8.13 14.40 9.20
C ASP A 183 -7.36 13.43 10.10
N GLU A 184 -7.70 12.15 10.06
CA GLU A 184 -6.94 11.07 10.71
C GLU A 184 -5.52 10.96 10.12
N ILE A 185 -5.35 11.07 8.78
CA ILE A 185 -4.04 11.02 8.11
C ILE A 185 -3.16 12.14 8.64
N PHE A 186 -3.64 13.39 8.67
CA PHE A 186 -2.85 14.52 9.17
C PHE A 186 -2.50 14.34 10.65
N ALA A 187 -3.45 13.99 11.50
CA ALA A 187 -3.21 13.77 12.92
C ALA A 187 -2.18 12.65 13.18
N VAL A 188 -2.31 11.53 12.44
CA VAL A 188 -1.40 10.39 12.57
C VAL A 188 0.00 10.72 12.02
N VAL A 189 0.13 11.44 10.91
CA VAL A 189 1.43 11.85 10.36
C VAL A 189 2.14 12.79 11.34
N ASP A 190 1.46 13.79 11.87
CA ASP A 190 2.04 14.72 12.84
C ASP A 190 2.49 13.96 14.12
N ALA A 191 1.66 13.05 14.65
CA ALA A 191 2.03 12.22 15.79
C ALA A 191 3.18 11.24 15.47
N ALA A 192 3.23 10.70 14.25
CA ALA A 192 4.31 9.82 13.82
C ALA A 192 5.66 10.54 13.79
N LEU A 193 5.70 11.78 13.32
CA LEU A 193 6.90 12.62 13.34
C LEU A 193 7.33 12.95 14.78
N GLU A 194 6.37 13.27 15.67
CA GLU A 194 6.65 13.49 17.10
C GLU A 194 7.25 12.25 17.77
N GLU A 195 6.76 11.06 17.46
CA GLU A 195 7.27 9.78 17.99
C GLU A 195 8.55 9.28 17.28
N GLY A 196 9.06 10.03 16.28
CA GLY A 196 10.31 9.75 15.59
C GLY A 196 10.23 8.73 14.46
N VAL A 197 9.04 8.50 13.88
CA VAL A 197 8.89 7.68 12.66
C VAL A 197 9.53 8.40 11.48
N LYS A 198 10.46 7.76 10.80
CA LYS A 198 11.26 8.38 9.72
C LYS A 198 10.71 8.12 8.33
N ARG A 199 9.96 7.04 8.15
CA ARG A 199 9.47 6.59 6.84
C ARG A 199 7.96 6.46 6.88
N ILE A 200 7.29 7.37 6.19
CA ILE A 200 5.83 7.45 6.14
C ILE A 200 5.37 7.42 4.69
N THR A 201 4.37 6.62 4.38
CA THR A 201 3.71 6.61 3.09
C THR A 201 2.20 6.80 3.24
N ILE A 202 1.65 7.67 2.41
CA ILE A 202 0.21 7.93 2.32
C ILE A 202 -0.34 6.98 1.27
N THR A 203 -1.14 6.02 1.69
CA THR A 203 -1.66 4.96 0.82
C THR A 203 -2.77 5.49 -0.07
N HIS A 204 -2.68 5.29 -1.39
CA HIS A 204 -3.66 5.63 -2.45
C HIS A 204 -4.51 6.90 -2.14
N PRO A 205 -3.88 8.10 -2.09
CA PRO A 205 -4.50 9.34 -1.63
C PRO A 205 -5.75 9.75 -2.43
N GLU A 206 -5.89 9.32 -3.68
CA GLU A 206 -7.04 9.58 -4.54
C GLU A 206 -8.21 8.62 -4.31
N PHE A 207 -8.03 7.54 -3.53
CA PHE A 207 -9.09 6.57 -3.33
C PHE A 207 -10.30 7.23 -2.66
N PRO A 208 -11.56 6.90 -3.05
CA PRO A 208 -12.74 7.64 -2.61
C PRO A 208 -12.93 7.79 -1.09
N SER A 209 -12.39 6.87 -0.29
CA SER A 209 -12.44 6.97 1.17
C SER A 209 -11.41 7.93 1.76
N GLN A 210 -10.24 8.11 1.14
CA GLN A 210 -9.23 9.10 1.53
C GLN A 210 -9.51 10.47 0.90
N ASN A 211 -9.69 10.49 -0.42
CA ASN A 211 -10.04 11.64 -1.25
C ASN A 211 -9.23 12.91 -0.92
N LEU A 212 -7.89 12.75 -0.83
CA LEU A 212 -6.99 13.86 -0.55
C LEU A 212 -6.87 14.76 -1.78
N SER A 213 -7.09 16.05 -1.59
CA SER A 213 -6.85 17.05 -2.63
C SER A 213 -5.37 17.20 -2.96
N ALA A 214 -5.02 17.75 -4.13
CA ALA A 214 -3.63 18.04 -4.49
C ALA A 214 -2.91 18.92 -3.43
N PRO A 215 -3.52 20.00 -2.88
CA PRO A 215 -2.95 20.73 -1.76
C PRO A 215 -2.71 19.89 -0.49
N ASP A 216 -3.61 18.95 -0.15
CA ASP A 216 -3.39 18.08 0.99
C ASP A 216 -2.19 17.14 0.76
N GLN A 217 -2.08 16.58 -0.45
CA GLN A 217 -0.96 15.73 -0.84
C GLN A 217 0.36 16.51 -0.78
N ALA A 218 0.41 17.73 -1.31
CA ALA A 218 1.59 18.60 -1.22
C ALA A 218 1.97 18.90 0.23
N ALA A 219 1.00 19.22 1.09
CA ALA A 219 1.26 19.49 2.50
C ALA A 219 1.80 18.27 3.27
N LEU A 220 1.41 17.05 2.88
CA LEU A 220 1.97 15.80 3.44
C LEU A 220 3.37 15.50 2.87
N ALA A 221 3.61 15.78 1.59
CA ALA A 221 4.94 15.69 0.99
C ALA A 221 5.95 16.65 1.64
N GLU A 222 5.54 17.88 1.98
CA GLU A 222 6.35 18.85 2.73
C GLU A 222 6.74 18.35 4.13
N ARG A 223 5.92 17.48 4.76
CA ARG A 223 6.24 16.78 6.01
C ARG A 223 7.21 15.60 5.82
N GLY A 224 7.63 15.33 4.59
CA GLY A 224 8.50 14.22 4.25
C GLY A 224 7.81 12.89 3.99
N ALA A 225 6.47 12.84 3.99
CA ALA A 225 5.73 11.63 3.65
C ALA A 225 5.79 11.35 2.14
N PHE A 226 5.86 10.09 1.77
CA PHE A 226 5.70 9.64 0.40
C PHE A 226 4.22 9.47 0.04
N LEU A 227 3.84 9.80 -1.18
CA LEU A 227 2.48 9.61 -1.73
C LEU A 227 2.49 8.35 -2.61
N GLU A 228 1.73 7.34 -2.20
CA GLU A 228 1.58 6.07 -2.92
C GLU A 228 0.40 6.14 -3.89
N HIS A 229 0.66 6.26 -5.19
CA HIS A 229 -0.39 6.18 -6.21
C HIS A 229 -0.56 4.74 -6.68
N THR A 230 -1.80 4.22 -6.72
CA THR A 230 -2.03 2.80 -7.01
C THR A 230 -2.66 2.54 -8.37
N ILE A 231 -2.12 1.55 -9.07
CA ILE A 231 -2.52 1.18 -10.43
C ILE A 231 -3.86 0.43 -10.41
N ALA A 232 -4.05 -0.51 -9.48
CA ALA A 232 -5.27 -1.30 -9.39
C ALA A 232 -6.52 -0.44 -9.22
N SER A 233 -6.45 0.63 -8.44
CA SER A 233 -7.57 1.54 -8.23
C SER A 233 -8.05 2.20 -9.52
N ILE A 234 -7.13 2.51 -10.44
CA ILE A 234 -7.45 3.06 -11.76
C ILE A 234 -8.11 2.00 -12.64
N TYR A 235 -7.58 0.77 -12.66
CA TYR A 235 -8.21 -0.35 -13.36
C TYR A 235 -9.59 -0.70 -12.79
N PHE A 236 -9.82 -0.51 -11.49
CA PHE A 236 -11.14 -0.60 -10.87
C PHE A 236 -12.02 0.63 -11.12
N GLN A 237 -11.56 1.60 -11.91
CA GLN A 237 -12.29 2.82 -12.26
C GLN A 237 -12.73 3.65 -11.02
N LYS A 238 -11.89 3.67 -9.98
CA LYS A 238 -12.14 4.50 -8.79
C LYS A 238 -11.77 5.95 -9.04
N TYR A 239 -10.75 6.19 -9.87
CA TYR A 239 -10.30 7.49 -10.37
C TYR A 239 -9.50 7.30 -11.67
N SER A 240 -9.15 8.39 -12.34
CA SER A 240 -8.47 8.38 -13.64
C SER A 240 -6.96 8.60 -13.53
N TRP A 241 -6.20 8.22 -14.55
CA TRP A 241 -4.79 8.56 -14.71
C TRP A 241 -4.56 10.07 -14.71
N GLU A 242 -5.45 10.83 -15.37
CA GLU A 242 -5.37 12.28 -15.47
C GLU A 242 -5.39 12.93 -14.08
N LEU A 243 -6.34 12.55 -13.22
CA LEU A 243 -6.40 13.05 -11.84
C LEU A 243 -5.10 12.78 -11.08
N VAL A 244 -4.55 11.57 -11.16
CA VAL A 244 -3.30 11.21 -10.48
C VAL A 244 -2.14 12.05 -11.01
N PHE A 245 -2.01 12.17 -12.33
CA PHE A 245 -0.91 12.93 -12.92
C PHE A 245 -1.01 14.43 -12.62
N ASP A 246 -2.21 14.98 -12.55
CA ASP A 246 -2.40 16.38 -12.15
C ASP A 246 -2.03 16.61 -10.68
N ASN A 247 -2.39 15.68 -9.79
CA ASN A 247 -1.97 15.70 -8.39
C ASN A 247 -0.43 15.63 -8.26
N ILE A 248 0.22 14.74 -9.01
CA ILE A 248 1.69 14.61 -9.03
C ILE A 248 2.35 15.89 -9.54
N ARG A 249 1.83 16.51 -10.62
CA ARG A 249 2.36 17.79 -11.11
C ARG A 249 2.24 18.92 -10.10
N TYR A 250 1.16 18.92 -9.31
CA TYR A 250 0.96 19.90 -8.24
C TYR A 250 1.88 19.66 -7.04
N THR A 251 2.01 18.40 -6.62
CA THR A 251 2.77 17.98 -5.42
C THR A 251 4.28 18.00 -5.66
N GLY A 252 4.72 17.71 -6.90
CA GLY A 252 6.11 17.42 -7.24
C GLY A 252 6.40 15.93 -7.22
N ILE A 253 7.40 15.51 -8.02
CA ILE A 253 7.69 14.07 -8.24
C ILE A 253 8.53 13.43 -7.12
N GLU A 254 9.22 14.24 -6.31
CA GLU A 254 10.26 13.75 -5.38
C GLU A 254 9.72 12.88 -4.25
N GLN A 255 8.46 13.10 -3.86
CA GLN A 255 7.79 12.34 -2.80
C GLN A 255 6.65 11.47 -3.33
N CYS A 256 6.42 11.41 -4.65
CA CYS A 256 5.40 10.57 -5.27
C CYS A 256 6.00 9.28 -5.80
N TYR A 257 5.31 8.17 -5.63
CA TYR A 257 5.69 6.90 -6.25
C TYR A 257 4.46 6.08 -6.62
N PHE A 258 4.65 5.13 -7.55
CA PHE A 258 3.62 4.18 -7.92
C PHE A 258 3.85 2.82 -7.25
N ALA A 259 2.77 2.21 -6.78
CA ALA A 259 2.67 0.81 -6.40
C ALA A 259 1.52 0.16 -7.19
N SER A 260 1.52 -1.15 -7.32
CA SER A 260 0.50 -1.77 -8.14
C SER A 260 -0.83 -1.96 -7.43
N ASP A 261 -0.84 -2.34 -6.17
CA ASP A 261 -2.02 -2.84 -5.43
C ASP A 261 -2.72 -4.01 -6.17
N LEU A 262 -1.93 -4.72 -7.00
CA LEU A 262 -2.40 -5.83 -7.82
C LEU A 262 -2.34 -7.17 -7.06
N GLY A 263 -2.96 -8.19 -7.66
CA GLY A 263 -3.03 -9.56 -7.15
C GLY A 263 -4.42 -10.18 -7.28
N GLN A 264 -5.40 -9.40 -7.69
CA GLN A 264 -6.77 -9.89 -7.92
C GLN A 264 -6.84 -10.63 -9.27
N PRO A 265 -7.56 -11.77 -9.38
CA PRO A 265 -7.55 -12.61 -10.58
C PRO A 265 -8.03 -11.95 -11.88
N SER A 266 -8.82 -10.87 -11.77
CA SER A 266 -9.36 -10.12 -12.92
C SER A 266 -8.49 -8.95 -13.35
N MET A 267 -7.37 -8.69 -12.65
CA MET A 267 -6.47 -7.58 -12.89
C MET A 267 -5.26 -7.98 -13.75
N PRO A 268 -4.50 -7.02 -14.28
CA PRO A 268 -3.23 -7.30 -14.94
C PRO A 268 -2.28 -8.15 -14.11
N PRO A 269 -1.33 -8.85 -14.72
CA PRO A 269 -0.25 -9.51 -14.01
C PRO A 269 0.51 -8.53 -13.12
N ILE A 270 0.87 -8.96 -11.90
CA ILE A 270 1.53 -8.10 -10.90
C ILE A 270 2.84 -7.54 -11.45
N GLU A 271 3.63 -8.40 -12.09
CA GLU A 271 4.93 -8.08 -12.69
C GLU A 271 4.88 -7.03 -13.82
N ASP A 272 3.70 -6.83 -14.40
CA ASP A 272 3.48 -5.85 -15.46
C ASP A 272 2.97 -4.50 -14.94
N GLY A 273 2.45 -4.48 -13.72
CA GLY A 273 1.74 -3.31 -13.15
C GLY A 273 2.52 -2.02 -13.29
N LEU A 274 3.73 -1.95 -12.72
CA LEU A 274 4.55 -0.73 -12.74
C LEU A 274 4.90 -0.31 -14.17
N ALA A 275 5.21 -1.25 -15.07
CA ALA A 275 5.53 -0.93 -16.46
C ALA A 275 4.32 -0.42 -17.24
N LEU A 276 3.11 -0.98 -16.99
CA LEU A 276 1.86 -0.44 -17.55
C LEU A 276 1.61 1.00 -17.11
N GLY A 277 1.86 1.31 -15.83
CA GLY A 277 1.76 2.69 -15.33
C GLY A 277 2.81 3.62 -15.96
N ALA A 278 4.04 3.14 -16.14
CA ALA A 278 5.12 3.90 -16.78
C ALA A 278 4.77 4.27 -18.24
N ASP A 279 4.15 3.37 -19.00
CA ASP A 279 3.64 3.67 -20.35
C ASP A 279 2.59 4.79 -20.32
N GLN A 280 1.69 4.80 -19.34
CA GLN A 280 0.69 5.85 -19.19
C GLN A 280 1.33 7.21 -18.85
N ALA A 281 2.34 7.21 -17.99
CA ALA A 281 3.06 8.43 -17.64
C ALA A 281 3.84 9.00 -18.83
N LEU A 282 4.53 8.13 -19.62
CA LEU A 282 5.16 8.56 -20.87
C LEU A 282 4.15 9.16 -21.86
N ALA A 283 2.99 8.53 -22.02
CA ALA A 283 1.91 9.01 -22.88
C ALA A 283 1.33 10.35 -22.40
N ALA A 284 1.34 10.60 -21.08
CA ALA A 284 0.93 11.86 -20.47
C ALA A 284 2.00 12.95 -20.52
N GLY A 285 3.18 12.67 -21.13
CA GLY A 285 4.24 13.66 -21.37
C GLY A 285 5.29 13.77 -20.25
N PHE A 286 5.31 12.86 -19.27
CA PHE A 286 6.43 12.80 -18.33
C PHE A 286 7.69 12.35 -19.07
N SER A 287 8.83 12.96 -18.74
CA SER A 287 10.14 12.53 -19.24
C SER A 287 10.55 11.18 -18.66
N GLU A 288 11.49 10.47 -19.32
CA GLU A 288 12.02 9.20 -18.79
C GLU A 288 12.62 9.33 -17.39
N THR A 289 13.26 10.46 -17.11
CA THR A 289 13.83 10.73 -15.78
C THR A 289 12.72 10.84 -14.73
N GLU A 290 11.63 11.52 -15.02
CA GLU A 290 10.47 11.62 -14.13
C GLU A 290 9.78 10.29 -13.95
N VAL A 291 9.58 9.54 -15.06
CA VAL A 291 9.01 8.18 -15.00
C VAL A 291 9.89 7.27 -14.14
N ARG A 292 11.21 7.30 -14.32
CA ARG A 292 12.13 6.53 -13.50
C ARG A 292 12.04 6.90 -12.02
N CYS A 293 11.96 8.20 -11.70
CA CYS A 293 11.78 8.70 -10.35
C CYS A 293 10.49 8.13 -9.72
N LEU A 294 9.35 8.26 -10.41
CA LEU A 294 8.02 7.86 -9.93
C LEU A 294 7.85 6.35 -9.79
N PHE A 295 8.42 5.56 -10.71
CA PHE A 295 8.13 4.12 -10.78
C PHE A 295 9.27 3.23 -10.25
N ALA A 296 10.44 3.77 -9.96
CA ALA A 296 11.57 2.99 -9.48
C ALA A 296 12.34 3.65 -8.33
N ASP A 297 12.83 4.89 -8.51
CA ASP A 297 13.82 5.44 -7.60
C ASP A 297 13.21 5.82 -6.24
N ASN A 298 11.99 6.39 -6.23
CA ASN A 298 11.31 6.79 -4.99
C ASN A 298 10.86 5.59 -4.15
N SER A 299 10.32 4.54 -4.77
CA SER A 299 9.97 3.30 -4.06
C SER A 299 11.20 2.61 -3.49
N ARG A 300 12.33 2.64 -4.23
CA ARG A 300 13.63 2.15 -3.73
C ARG A 300 14.10 2.97 -2.55
N ARG A 301 14.07 4.31 -2.66
CA ARG A 301 14.48 5.21 -1.57
C ARG A 301 13.66 4.94 -0.29
N LEU A 302 12.34 4.77 -0.41
CA LEU A 302 11.49 4.42 0.72
C LEU A 302 11.84 3.05 1.32
N ALA A 303 12.07 2.03 0.46
CA ALA A 303 12.36 0.66 0.89
C ALA A 303 13.76 0.48 1.51
N GLU A 304 14.77 1.18 0.99
CA GLU A 304 16.20 0.96 1.28
C GLU A 304 16.81 1.99 2.22
N GLN A 305 16.12 3.08 2.55
CA GLN A 305 16.66 4.05 3.50
C GLN A 305 17.05 3.34 4.81
N SER A 306 18.36 3.13 4.97
CA SER A 306 18.90 2.80 6.28
C SER A 306 18.85 4.05 7.15
N PRO A 307 18.63 3.92 8.47
CA PRO A 307 18.81 5.06 9.37
C PRO A 307 20.23 5.62 9.18
N ALA A 308 20.30 6.94 9.04
CA ALA A 308 21.55 7.67 9.01
C ALA A 308 22.30 7.52 10.34
#